data_6b66524deda59c95d90c37ec78ffbd0c
#
_entry.id   6b66524deda59c95d90c37ec78ffbd0c
#
_cell.length_a   1.000
_cell.length_b   1.000
_cell.length_c   1.000
_cell.angle_alpha   90.00
_cell.angle_beta   90.00
_cell.angle_gamma   90.00
#
_symmetry.space_group_name_H-M   'P 1'
#
loop_
_entity.id
_entity.type
_entity.pdbx_description
1 polymer ?
#
loop_
_entity_poly.entity_id
_entity_poly.type
_entity_poly.pdbx_seq_one_letter_code
_entity_poly.pdbx_strand_id
1 'polypeptide(L)'
;MLLQAFLFLLAGFAAKISASMTNETSDRPLVHFTPNKGWINDPNGLWYDAKEGKWHLYFQYNPNDTVWGLPLFWGHATSDDLTHWQDEPVAIAPKRKDSGAYSGSMVIDYNNTSGFFNDTIDPRQRCVAIWTYNTPESEEQYISYSLDGGYTFTEYQKNPVLAANSTQFRDPKVFWYEPSQKWIMTAAKSQDYKIEIYSSDDLKSWKLESAFANEGFLGYQYECPGLIEVPTEQDPSKSHWVMFISINPGAPAGGSFNQYFVGSFNGTHFEAFDNQSRVVDFGKDYYALQTFFNTDPTYGSALGIAWASNWEYSAFVPTNPWRSSMSLVRKFSLNTEYQANPETELINLKAEPILNISNAGPWLHFASNSTLTKVNSFSVDLSNSTGTLEFELVYAVNTTQSVSKSVFSDLSLWFKGLEDPEEYLRMGFEASASSFFLDRGNSKVKFVKENPYFTNRMSVNNQPFKSENDLSYYKVYGLLDQNILELYFNDGDVVSTNTYFMTTGNALGSVNMTTGVDNLFYIDKFQVREVK
;
A
#
# COMPACT_ATOMS: atom_id res chain seq x y z
N MET A 1 12.43 21.86 -19.41
CA MET A 1 11.50 22.35 -20.43
C MET A 1 10.89 21.26 -21.31
N LEU A 2 11.57 20.21 -21.70
CA LEU A 2 11.00 19.14 -22.55
C LEU A 2 10.16 18.08 -21.76
N LEU A 3 10.40 17.90 -20.49
CA LEU A 3 9.69 16.90 -19.67
C LEU A 3 8.38 17.42 -19.04
N GLN A 4 8.30 18.72 -18.77
CA GLN A 4 7.00 19.35 -18.46
C GLN A 4 6.02 19.25 -19.63
N ALA A 5 6.53 19.27 -20.87
CA ALA A 5 5.73 19.04 -22.05
C ALA A 5 5.22 17.59 -22.16
N PHE A 6 5.92 16.60 -21.60
CA PHE A 6 5.49 15.20 -21.63
C PHE A 6 4.35 14.91 -20.63
N LEU A 7 4.38 15.51 -19.45
CA LEU A 7 3.25 15.46 -18.51
C LEU A 7 2.03 16.23 -19.02
N PHE A 8 2.22 17.34 -19.71
CA PHE A 8 1.14 18.11 -20.35
C PHE A 8 0.60 17.43 -21.61
N LEU A 9 1.40 16.65 -22.34
CA LEU A 9 0.94 15.89 -23.50
C LEU A 9 0.08 14.69 -23.13
N LEU A 10 0.35 14.04 -21.99
CA LEU A 10 -0.53 12.99 -21.45
C LEU A 10 -1.86 13.57 -20.94
N ALA A 11 -1.85 14.74 -20.32
CA ALA A 11 -3.07 15.45 -19.91
C ALA A 11 -3.89 15.97 -21.12
N GLY A 12 -3.24 16.33 -22.22
CA GLY A 12 -3.89 16.88 -23.42
C GLY A 12 -4.59 15.82 -24.28
N PHE A 13 -4.23 14.55 -24.18
CA PHE A 13 -4.91 13.44 -24.90
C PHE A 13 -6.10 12.88 -24.12
N ALA A 14 -6.15 13.03 -22.81
CA ALA A 14 -7.30 12.65 -21.97
C ALA A 14 -8.54 13.55 -22.22
N ALA A 15 -8.38 14.74 -22.78
CA ALA A 15 -9.44 15.74 -22.93
C ALA A 15 -10.47 15.48 -24.05
N LYS A 16 -10.52 14.32 -24.68
CA LYS A 16 -11.49 14.00 -25.75
C LYS A 16 -12.15 12.63 -25.68
N ILE A 17 -12.14 11.96 -24.54
CA ILE A 17 -13.06 10.86 -24.30
C ILE A 17 -14.04 11.35 -23.23
N SER A 18 -15.00 12.17 -23.64
CA SER A 18 -16.24 12.35 -22.92
C SER A 18 -16.99 11.03 -22.96
N ALA A 19 -16.67 10.13 -22.06
CA ALA A 19 -17.51 8.99 -21.79
C ALA A 19 -18.80 9.52 -21.15
N SER A 20 -19.93 9.21 -21.74
CA SER A 20 -21.26 9.44 -21.17
C SER A 20 -21.24 9.00 -19.71
N MET A 21 -21.83 9.80 -18.82
CA MET A 21 -22.11 9.43 -17.43
C MET A 21 -22.99 8.16 -17.43
N THR A 22 -22.35 7.01 -17.44
CA THR A 22 -22.99 5.74 -17.19
C THR A 22 -22.85 5.42 -15.71
N ASN A 23 -23.85 4.76 -15.18
CA ASN A 23 -24.03 4.34 -13.79
C ASN A 23 -22.74 3.94 -13.08
N GLU A 24 -22.72 4.12 -11.76
CA GLU A 24 -21.70 3.58 -10.87
C GLU A 24 -21.36 2.13 -11.25
N THR A 25 -20.08 1.78 -11.36
CA THR A 25 -19.68 0.41 -11.61
C THR A 25 -19.97 -0.43 -10.36
N SER A 26 -20.49 -1.64 -10.55
CA SER A 26 -20.85 -2.55 -9.45
C SER A 26 -19.64 -3.13 -8.71
N ASP A 27 -18.43 -2.78 -9.12
CA ASP A 27 -17.17 -3.42 -8.74
C ASP A 27 -16.40 -2.60 -7.70
N ARG A 28 -17.12 -1.87 -6.83
CA ARG A 28 -16.53 -1.11 -5.73
C ARG A 28 -16.06 -2.08 -4.65
N PRO A 29 -14.79 -1.99 -4.22
CA PRO A 29 -14.28 -2.76 -3.07
C PRO A 29 -15.15 -2.61 -1.83
N LEU A 30 -15.28 -3.69 -1.06
CA LEU A 30 -16.08 -3.73 0.17
C LEU A 30 -15.25 -3.38 1.41
N VAL A 31 -13.98 -3.78 1.42
CA VAL A 31 -13.09 -3.66 2.60
C VAL A 31 -11.85 -2.81 2.34
N HIS A 32 -11.58 -2.46 1.09
CA HIS A 32 -10.55 -1.47 0.76
C HIS A 32 -11.21 -0.09 0.60
N PHE A 33 -10.62 0.92 1.21
CA PHE A 33 -11.16 2.28 1.11
C PHE A 33 -11.14 2.79 -0.33
N THR A 34 -12.27 3.32 -0.76
CA THR A 34 -12.45 4.10 -2.00
C THR A 34 -13.22 5.37 -1.67
N PRO A 35 -12.95 6.51 -2.31
CA PRO A 35 -13.76 7.71 -2.12
C PRO A 35 -15.14 7.51 -2.74
N ASN A 36 -16.15 8.21 -2.26
CA ASN A 36 -17.49 8.18 -2.89
C ASN A 36 -17.44 8.54 -4.37
N LYS A 37 -16.55 9.48 -4.74
CA LYS A 37 -16.29 9.90 -6.13
C LYS A 37 -14.92 10.53 -6.25
N GLY A 38 -14.44 10.70 -7.50
CA GLY A 38 -13.22 11.42 -7.80
C GLY A 38 -11.96 10.57 -7.70
N TRP A 39 -10.82 11.21 -7.81
CA TRP A 39 -9.49 10.61 -7.78
C TRP A 39 -8.87 10.65 -6.40
N ILE A 40 -8.23 9.57 -5.98
CA ILE A 40 -7.32 9.56 -4.83
C ILE A 40 -5.95 8.99 -5.22
N ASN A 41 -4.91 9.43 -4.50
CA ASN A 41 -3.59 8.83 -4.48
C ASN A 41 -3.07 8.80 -3.03
N ASP A 42 -1.89 9.28 -2.73
CA ASP A 42 -1.16 9.12 -1.48
C ASP A 42 -2.02 9.25 -0.20
N PRO A 43 -1.94 8.30 0.74
CA PRO A 43 -2.46 8.51 2.08
C PRO A 43 -1.68 9.60 2.80
N ASN A 44 -2.36 10.41 3.60
CA ASN A 44 -1.82 11.54 4.32
C ASN A 44 -2.28 11.53 5.77
N GLY A 45 -1.54 12.18 6.63
CA GLY A 45 -2.00 12.60 7.95
C GLY A 45 -2.61 11.52 8.83
N LEU A 46 -2.16 10.28 8.73
CA LEU A 46 -2.72 9.13 9.44
C LEU A 46 -2.50 9.24 10.95
N TRP A 47 -3.57 9.09 11.74
CA TRP A 47 -3.48 9.09 13.20
C TRP A 47 -4.66 8.42 13.88
N TYR A 48 -4.47 8.03 15.15
CA TYR A 48 -5.52 7.51 16.01
C TYR A 48 -5.93 8.55 17.04
N ASP A 49 -7.21 8.91 17.05
CA ASP A 49 -7.81 9.73 18.11
C ASP A 49 -8.13 8.87 19.34
N ALA A 50 -7.22 8.88 20.31
CA ALA A 50 -7.39 8.14 21.57
C ALA A 50 -8.50 8.70 22.47
N LYS A 51 -9.06 9.87 22.17
CA LYS A 51 -10.21 10.43 22.90
C LYS A 51 -11.52 9.84 22.40
N GLU A 52 -11.70 9.80 21.08
CA GLU A 52 -12.95 9.34 20.45
C GLU A 52 -12.89 7.85 20.06
N GLY A 53 -11.70 7.22 20.09
CA GLY A 53 -11.48 5.85 19.65
C GLY A 53 -11.60 5.70 18.13
N LYS A 54 -11.20 6.72 17.38
CA LYS A 54 -11.34 6.74 15.91
C LYS A 54 -9.99 6.83 15.20
N TRP A 55 -9.92 6.16 14.07
CA TRP A 55 -8.81 6.26 13.13
C TRP A 55 -9.13 7.29 12.06
N HIS A 56 -8.14 8.12 11.72
CA HIS A 56 -8.24 9.14 10.69
C HIS A 56 -7.29 8.83 9.55
N LEU A 57 -7.82 8.87 8.33
CA LEU A 57 -7.13 8.75 7.06
C LEU A 57 -7.42 9.99 6.24
N TYR A 58 -6.38 10.78 5.96
CA TYR A 58 -6.47 11.79 4.91
C TYR A 58 -5.78 11.26 3.65
N PHE A 59 -6.07 11.88 2.51
CA PHE A 59 -5.53 11.41 1.24
C PHE A 59 -5.51 12.53 0.20
N GLN A 60 -4.61 12.41 -0.77
CA GLN A 60 -4.60 13.27 -1.93
C GLN A 60 -5.89 13.09 -2.71
N TYR A 61 -6.61 14.16 -2.99
CA TYR A 61 -7.98 14.10 -3.49
C TYR A 61 -8.28 15.13 -4.58
N ASN A 62 -8.77 14.65 -5.74
CA ASN A 62 -9.44 15.49 -6.72
C ASN A 62 -10.93 15.14 -6.75
N PRO A 63 -11.81 15.92 -6.10
CA PRO A 63 -13.24 15.65 -6.05
C PRO A 63 -13.98 15.95 -7.38
N ASN A 64 -13.31 16.59 -8.33
CA ASN A 64 -13.92 17.12 -9.54
C ASN A 64 -13.77 16.20 -10.75
N ASP A 65 -12.82 15.27 -10.71
CA ASP A 65 -12.54 14.36 -11.83
C ASP A 65 -11.98 13.02 -11.32
N THR A 66 -12.01 12.00 -12.14
CA THR A 66 -11.43 10.68 -11.90
C THR A 66 -9.98 10.56 -12.40
N VAL A 67 -9.30 11.68 -12.59
CA VAL A 67 -7.87 11.77 -12.92
C VAL A 67 -7.18 12.74 -11.96
N TRP A 68 -5.88 12.54 -11.78
CA TRP A 68 -5.08 13.49 -11.05
C TRP A 68 -5.12 14.88 -11.72
N GLY A 69 -5.23 15.92 -10.92
CA GLY A 69 -5.24 17.29 -11.43
C GLY A 69 -5.39 18.32 -10.32
N LEU A 70 -5.04 19.58 -10.66
CA LEU A 70 -5.19 20.72 -9.76
C LEU A 70 -6.57 21.39 -9.93
N PRO A 71 -7.13 21.97 -8.87
CA PRO A 71 -6.61 22.01 -7.50
C PRO A 71 -6.69 20.66 -6.81
N LEU A 72 -5.65 20.31 -6.03
CA LEU A 72 -5.59 19.06 -5.29
C LEU A 72 -5.79 19.30 -3.79
N PHE A 73 -6.59 18.46 -3.16
CA PHE A 73 -7.07 18.62 -1.79
C PHE A 73 -6.57 17.50 -0.89
N TRP A 74 -6.68 17.67 0.43
CA TRP A 74 -6.74 16.56 1.35
C TRP A 74 -8.20 16.17 1.56
N GLY A 75 -8.58 14.99 1.04
CA GLY A 75 -9.79 14.30 1.44
C GLY A 75 -9.62 13.73 2.84
N HIS A 76 -10.70 13.27 3.45
CA HIS A 76 -10.70 12.76 4.81
C HIS A 76 -11.68 11.59 4.94
N ALA A 77 -11.30 10.58 5.69
CA ALA A 77 -12.14 9.47 6.11
C ALA A 77 -11.82 9.05 7.54
N THR A 78 -12.82 8.47 8.23
CA THR A 78 -12.69 7.95 9.59
C THR A 78 -13.08 6.49 9.66
N SER A 79 -12.52 5.75 10.64
CA SER A 79 -12.85 4.34 10.87
C SER A 79 -12.83 4.02 12.37
N ASP A 80 -13.67 3.07 12.78
CA ASP A 80 -13.64 2.49 14.13
C ASP A 80 -12.75 1.24 14.20
N ASP A 81 -12.39 0.64 13.05
CA ASP A 81 -11.81 -0.71 13.01
C ASP A 81 -10.70 -0.92 11.96
N LEU A 82 -10.27 0.16 11.27
CA LEU A 82 -9.25 0.15 10.20
C LEU A 82 -9.66 -0.57 8.90
N THR A 83 -10.86 -1.14 8.85
CA THR A 83 -11.40 -1.86 7.68
C THR A 83 -12.55 -1.08 7.04
N HIS A 84 -13.50 -0.61 7.85
CA HIS A 84 -14.67 0.11 7.38
C HIS A 84 -14.46 1.62 7.56
N TRP A 85 -14.38 2.31 6.44
CA TRP A 85 -14.11 3.74 6.39
C TRP A 85 -15.33 4.54 5.98
N GLN A 86 -15.54 5.68 6.63
CA GLN A 86 -16.57 6.64 6.31
C GLN A 86 -15.94 7.90 5.74
N ASP A 87 -16.41 8.33 4.54
CA ASP A 87 -16.01 9.60 3.95
C ASP A 87 -16.47 10.79 4.82
N GLU A 88 -15.56 11.72 5.01
CA GLU A 88 -15.75 12.98 5.70
C GLU A 88 -15.60 14.17 4.71
N PRO A 89 -16.00 15.37 5.09
CA PRO A 89 -15.73 16.55 4.27
C PRO A 89 -14.22 16.78 4.03
N VAL A 90 -13.88 17.45 2.91
CA VAL A 90 -12.51 17.86 2.60
C VAL A 90 -11.90 18.61 3.79
N ALA A 91 -10.72 18.17 4.23
CA ALA A 91 -10.03 18.70 5.41
C ALA A 91 -9.16 19.93 5.10
N ILE A 92 -8.35 19.86 4.01
CA ILE A 92 -7.47 20.95 3.59
C ILE A 92 -7.68 21.23 2.11
N ALA A 93 -7.90 22.50 1.79
CA ALA A 93 -8.08 23.00 0.43
C ALA A 93 -6.97 23.98 0.04
N PRO A 94 -6.44 23.91 -1.19
CA PRO A 94 -5.48 24.87 -1.67
C PRO A 94 -6.12 26.23 -1.94
N LYS A 95 -5.34 27.31 -1.87
CA LYS A 95 -5.83 28.69 -2.06
C LYS A 95 -6.07 29.07 -3.52
N ARG A 96 -5.33 28.45 -4.44
CA ARG A 96 -5.34 28.76 -5.86
C ARG A 96 -5.86 27.58 -6.67
N LYS A 97 -6.45 27.82 -7.82
CA LYS A 97 -6.92 26.78 -8.74
C LYS A 97 -5.77 26.00 -9.40
N ASP A 98 -4.59 26.60 -9.47
CA ASP A 98 -3.37 26.02 -10.05
C ASP A 98 -2.39 25.55 -8.96
N SER A 99 -2.88 25.26 -7.76
CA SER A 99 -2.09 24.79 -6.62
C SER A 99 -2.68 23.54 -5.99
N GLY A 100 -1.88 22.86 -5.16
CA GLY A 100 -2.27 21.68 -4.45
C GLY A 100 -1.87 21.68 -2.98
N ALA A 101 -2.71 21.12 -2.13
CA ALA A 101 -2.32 20.62 -0.83
C ALA A 101 -1.73 19.23 -1.04
N TYR A 102 -0.41 19.16 -1.28
CA TYR A 102 0.30 17.91 -1.55
C TYR A 102 0.53 17.11 -0.27
N SER A 103 1.14 15.94 -0.43
CA SER A 103 1.28 14.95 0.64
C SER A 103 2.00 15.48 1.87
N GLY A 104 1.70 14.85 3.00
CA GLY A 104 2.22 15.21 4.30
C GLY A 104 1.69 14.31 5.42
N SER A 105 1.92 14.72 6.65
CA SER A 105 1.64 13.93 7.85
C SER A 105 0.87 14.71 8.92
N MET A 106 0.37 13.99 9.92
CA MET A 106 -0.27 14.54 11.12
C MET A 106 0.56 14.20 12.34
N VAL A 107 0.59 15.12 13.29
CA VAL A 107 1.08 14.86 14.65
C VAL A 107 0.10 15.37 15.68
N ILE A 108 0.15 14.80 16.89
CA ILE A 108 -0.60 15.27 18.05
C ILE A 108 0.39 15.98 18.99
N ASP A 109 0.24 17.27 19.11
CA ASP A 109 1.11 18.14 19.95
C ASP A 109 0.63 18.11 21.42
N TYR A 110 0.83 16.96 22.08
CA TYR A 110 0.38 16.75 23.45
C TYR A 110 0.80 17.86 24.40
N ASN A 111 2.01 18.34 24.24
CA ASN A 111 2.63 19.34 25.13
C ASN A 111 2.38 20.78 24.67
N ASN A 112 1.63 20.99 23.56
CA ASN A 112 1.38 22.30 22.96
C ASN A 112 2.68 23.07 22.67
N THR A 113 3.68 22.39 22.17
CA THR A 113 4.99 22.98 21.80
C THR A 113 4.84 24.03 20.72
N SER A 114 3.85 23.86 19.85
CA SER A 114 3.48 24.83 18.82
C SER A 114 2.80 26.09 19.38
N GLY A 115 2.19 25.99 20.56
CA GLY A 115 1.42 27.08 21.14
C GLY A 115 0.13 27.44 20.39
N PHE A 116 -0.42 26.52 19.57
CA PHE A 116 -1.66 26.75 18.84
C PHE A 116 -2.91 26.51 19.68
N PHE A 117 -2.80 25.76 20.77
CA PHE A 117 -3.92 25.27 21.51
C PHE A 117 -4.06 25.98 22.86
N ASN A 118 -5.29 26.16 23.29
CA ASN A 118 -5.62 26.57 24.65
C ASN A 118 -6.03 25.37 25.51
N ASP A 119 -6.28 25.58 26.78
CA ASP A 119 -6.60 24.53 27.75
C ASP A 119 -7.95 23.84 27.51
N THR A 120 -8.81 24.38 26.63
CA THR A 120 -10.11 23.75 26.31
C THR A 120 -9.96 22.61 25.30
N ILE A 121 -8.84 22.54 24.57
CA ILE A 121 -8.57 21.48 23.60
C ILE A 121 -7.89 20.30 24.31
N ASP A 122 -8.54 19.13 24.25
CA ASP A 122 -7.98 17.89 24.81
C ASP A 122 -6.58 17.65 24.21
N PRO A 123 -5.55 17.39 25.03
CA PRO A 123 -4.20 17.14 24.53
C PRO A 123 -4.12 16.03 23.48
N ARG A 124 -5.01 15.03 23.52
CA ARG A 124 -5.09 13.92 22.56
C ARG A 124 -5.64 14.33 21.19
N GLN A 125 -6.22 15.54 21.09
CA GLN A 125 -6.81 16.08 19.85
C GLN A 125 -6.11 17.37 19.37
N ARG A 126 -4.91 17.66 19.86
CA ARG A 126 -4.09 18.81 19.42
C ARG A 126 -3.41 18.49 18.08
N CYS A 127 -4.21 18.38 17.04
CA CYS A 127 -3.77 17.96 15.71
C CYS A 127 -3.04 19.08 14.99
N VAL A 128 -1.84 18.80 14.49
CA VAL A 128 -1.08 19.66 13.58
C VAL A 128 -0.77 18.86 12.32
N ALA A 129 -1.31 19.32 11.19
CA ALA A 129 -0.98 18.82 9.87
C ALA A 129 0.26 19.52 9.33
N ILE A 130 1.23 18.77 8.84
CA ILE A 130 2.41 19.26 8.13
C ILE A 130 2.30 18.74 6.69
N TRP A 131 2.25 19.63 5.72
CA TRP A 131 1.95 19.28 4.34
C TRP A 131 2.68 20.19 3.34
N THR A 132 2.78 19.75 2.10
CA THR A 132 3.45 20.51 1.05
C THR A 132 2.43 21.37 0.29
N TYR A 133 2.61 22.69 0.32
CA TYR A 133 1.90 23.59 -0.57
C TYR A 133 2.62 23.66 -1.91
N ASN A 134 2.00 23.09 -2.93
CA ASN A 134 2.51 23.12 -4.29
C ASN A 134 1.91 24.26 -5.08
N THR A 135 2.78 24.99 -5.79
CA THR A 135 2.44 25.98 -6.79
C THR A 135 3.30 25.76 -8.04
N PRO A 136 3.00 26.40 -9.18
CA PRO A 136 3.90 26.35 -10.33
C PRO A 136 5.31 26.87 -10.06
N GLU A 137 5.47 27.70 -9.01
CA GLU A 137 6.71 28.37 -8.66
C GLU A 137 7.55 27.60 -7.63
N SER A 138 6.90 26.92 -6.68
CA SER A 138 7.58 26.26 -5.55
C SER A 138 6.76 25.16 -4.90
N GLU A 139 7.48 24.27 -4.20
CA GLU A 139 6.95 23.37 -3.17
C GLU A 139 7.53 23.80 -1.83
N GLU A 140 6.65 24.08 -0.88
CA GLU A 140 7.00 24.62 0.44
C GLU A 140 6.24 23.89 1.54
N GLN A 141 6.87 23.70 2.71
CA GLN A 141 6.22 23.01 3.80
C GLN A 141 5.38 23.98 4.64
N TYR A 142 4.11 23.65 4.75
CA TYR A 142 3.09 24.40 5.47
C TYR A 142 2.61 23.61 6.68
N ILE A 143 2.08 24.30 7.67
CA ILE A 143 1.37 23.69 8.79
C ILE A 143 -0.03 24.28 8.93
N SER A 144 -0.95 23.40 9.34
CA SER A 144 -2.31 23.75 9.72
C SER A 144 -2.67 23.02 11.00
N TYR A 145 -3.52 23.61 11.83
CA TYR A 145 -3.92 23.00 13.11
C TYR A 145 -5.45 22.89 13.22
N SER A 146 -5.89 21.89 13.92
CA SER A 146 -7.32 21.61 14.15
C SER A 146 -7.70 21.87 15.60
N LEU A 147 -8.87 22.45 15.82
CA LEU A 147 -9.49 22.67 17.14
C LEU A 147 -10.69 21.78 17.41
N ASP A 148 -11.02 20.88 16.49
CA ASP A 148 -12.19 20.02 16.51
C ASP A 148 -11.88 18.51 16.29
N GLY A 149 -10.65 18.09 16.63
CA GLY A 149 -10.27 16.69 16.50
C GLY A 149 -9.96 16.23 15.08
N GLY A 150 -9.44 17.13 14.22
CA GLY A 150 -8.97 16.77 12.88
C GLY A 150 -10.00 16.91 11.76
N TYR A 151 -11.20 17.41 12.05
CA TYR A 151 -12.24 17.57 11.01
C TYR A 151 -12.07 18.84 10.18
N THR A 152 -11.68 19.96 10.81
CA THR A 152 -11.37 21.20 10.11
C THR A 152 -10.01 21.77 10.52
N PHE A 153 -9.37 22.49 9.61
CA PHE A 153 -8.02 22.99 9.81
C PHE A 153 -7.92 24.49 9.58
N THR A 154 -7.19 25.15 10.46
CA THR A 154 -6.77 26.54 10.33
C THR A 154 -5.32 26.60 9.90
N GLU A 155 -5.05 27.25 8.77
CA GLU A 155 -3.68 27.43 8.29
C GLU A 155 -2.90 28.41 9.18
N TYR A 156 -1.64 28.09 9.46
CA TYR A 156 -0.76 28.98 10.20
C TYR A 156 -0.42 30.24 9.39
N GLN A 157 -0.61 31.41 9.99
CA GLN A 157 -0.51 32.70 9.28
C GLN A 157 0.92 33.04 8.81
N LYS A 158 1.94 32.40 9.39
CA LYS A 158 3.34 32.63 9.04
C LYS A 158 3.94 31.49 8.21
N ASN A 159 3.10 30.72 7.52
CA ASN A 159 3.57 29.78 6.50
C ASN A 159 4.30 30.51 5.35
N PRO A 160 5.27 29.87 4.68
CA PRO A 160 5.79 28.53 4.93
C PRO A 160 6.65 28.43 6.18
N VAL A 161 6.64 27.26 6.85
CA VAL A 161 7.56 26.96 7.96
C VAL A 161 8.92 26.44 7.47
N LEU A 162 8.97 25.95 6.23
CA LEU A 162 10.20 25.55 5.58
C LEU A 162 10.05 25.70 4.05
N ALA A 163 11.01 26.40 3.42
CA ALA A 163 11.08 26.62 1.98
C ALA A 163 12.49 26.34 1.46
N ALA A 164 12.59 25.76 0.27
CA ALA A 164 13.85 25.41 -0.38
C ALA A 164 14.05 26.04 -1.77
N ASN A 165 13.15 26.97 -2.19
CA ASN A 165 13.13 27.56 -3.54
C ASN A 165 13.20 26.49 -4.65
N SER A 166 12.42 25.43 -4.50
CA SER A 166 12.40 24.28 -5.39
C SER A 166 10.97 23.83 -5.66
N THR A 167 10.73 23.29 -6.84
CA THR A 167 9.50 22.58 -7.21
C THR A 167 9.64 21.05 -7.03
N GLN A 168 10.63 20.62 -6.25
CA GLN A 168 10.98 19.23 -5.99
C GLN A 168 11.36 19.02 -4.51
N PHE A 169 10.57 19.61 -3.59
CA PHE A 169 10.80 19.53 -2.16
C PHE A 169 9.47 19.26 -1.43
N ARG A 170 9.17 18.01 -1.11
CA ARG A 170 7.83 17.59 -0.67
C ARG A 170 7.78 16.44 0.31
N ASP A 171 6.56 16.09 0.70
CA ASP A 171 6.15 14.92 1.46
C ASP A 171 6.74 14.86 2.88
N PRO A 172 6.48 15.88 3.73
CA PRO A 172 7.02 15.92 5.08
C PRO A 172 6.36 14.85 5.95
N LYS A 173 7.20 13.99 6.56
CA LYS A 173 6.78 13.06 7.61
C LYS A 173 7.38 13.49 8.93
N VAL A 174 6.53 13.77 9.92
CA VAL A 174 6.93 14.29 11.23
C VAL A 174 6.60 13.30 12.33
N PHE A 175 7.49 13.17 13.31
CA PHE A 175 7.29 12.39 14.53
C PHE A 175 8.03 13.04 15.71
N TRP A 176 7.63 12.68 16.94
CA TRP A 176 8.32 13.10 18.14
C TRP A 176 9.43 12.12 18.50
N TYR A 177 10.65 12.62 18.70
CA TYR A 177 11.79 11.80 19.13
C TYR A 177 12.09 12.03 20.61
N GLU A 178 11.60 11.12 21.43
CA GLU A 178 11.63 11.23 22.89
C GLU A 178 13.03 11.45 23.47
N PRO A 179 14.12 10.77 23.00
CA PRO A 179 15.43 10.95 23.60
C PRO A 179 16.00 12.38 23.49
N SER A 180 15.64 13.15 22.48
CA SER A 180 16.08 14.54 22.33
C SER A 180 15.00 15.55 22.64
N GLN A 181 13.76 15.11 22.94
CA GLN A 181 12.60 15.99 23.16
C GLN A 181 12.39 16.97 22.01
N LYS A 182 12.41 16.45 20.77
CA LYS A 182 12.27 17.25 19.55
C LYS A 182 11.34 16.59 18.55
N TRP A 183 10.71 17.41 17.75
CA TRP A 183 10.09 17.00 16.52
C TRP A 183 11.14 16.72 15.46
N ILE A 184 11.01 15.61 14.76
CA ILE A 184 11.85 15.24 13.62
C ILE A 184 10.98 15.21 12.38
N MET A 185 11.49 15.75 11.28
CA MET A 185 10.83 15.72 9.97
C MET A 185 11.77 15.09 8.95
N THR A 186 11.28 14.14 8.20
CA THR A 186 11.87 13.71 6.93
C THR A 186 11.12 14.36 5.79
N ALA A 187 11.83 14.89 4.77
CA ALA A 187 11.24 15.48 3.59
C ALA A 187 12.06 15.14 2.34
N ALA A 188 11.39 14.86 1.23
CA ALA A 188 12.06 14.47 0.00
C ALA A 188 12.52 15.68 -0.80
N LYS A 189 13.84 15.76 -1.08
CA LYS A 189 14.38 16.49 -2.24
C LYS A 189 14.40 15.52 -3.42
N SER A 190 13.27 15.44 -4.08
CA SER A 190 12.88 14.32 -4.94
C SER A 190 13.90 14.01 -6.01
N GLN A 191 14.28 14.96 -6.83
CA GLN A 191 15.20 14.76 -7.96
C GLN A 191 16.68 14.90 -7.58
N ASP A 192 16.96 15.30 -6.34
CA ASP A 192 18.31 15.25 -5.76
C ASP A 192 18.63 13.88 -5.15
N TYR A 193 17.65 12.95 -5.14
CA TYR A 193 17.74 11.64 -4.49
C TYR A 193 18.12 11.72 -3.01
N LYS A 194 17.47 12.63 -2.28
CA LYS A 194 17.76 12.90 -0.87
C LYS A 194 16.49 12.89 -0.04
N ILE A 195 16.60 12.30 1.13
CA ILE A 195 15.66 12.49 2.22
C ILE A 195 16.37 13.36 3.26
N GLU A 196 15.99 14.63 3.34
CA GLU A 196 16.53 15.55 4.34
C GLU A 196 15.85 15.30 5.68
N ILE A 197 16.66 15.37 6.76
CA ILE A 197 16.21 15.15 8.14
C ILE A 197 16.37 16.47 8.89
N TYR A 198 15.28 16.95 9.45
CA TYR A 198 15.21 18.20 10.18
C TYR A 198 14.77 17.97 11.64
N SER A 199 15.17 18.88 12.53
CA SER A 199 14.67 18.94 13.90
C SER A 199 13.98 20.25 14.22
N SER A 200 13.01 20.24 15.16
CA SER A 200 12.29 21.41 15.62
C SER A 200 11.89 21.28 17.10
N ASP A 201 11.87 22.40 17.82
CA ASP A 201 11.33 22.46 19.18
C ASP A 201 9.83 22.83 19.18
N ASP A 202 9.31 23.42 18.07
CA ASP A 202 8.02 24.12 18.04
C ASP A 202 7.14 23.84 16.80
N LEU A 203 7.52 22.91 15.92
CA LEU A 203 6.90 22.63 14.62
C LEU A 203 6.92 23.78 13.60
N LYS A 204 7.43 24.96 13.98
CA LYS A 204 7.42 26.18 13.16
C LYS A 204 8.80 26.58 12.66
N SER A 205 9.83 26.19 13.38
CA SER A 205 11.22 26.52 13.09
C SER A 205 12.01 25.22 12.94
N TRP A 206 12.56 24.99 11.75
CA TRP A 206 13.23 23.74 11.41
C TRP A 206 14.72 23.94 11.15
N LYS A 207 15.53 23.05 11.70
CA LYS A 207 16.97 22.99 11.50
C LYS A 207 17.32 21.72 10.72
N LEU A 208 18.03 21.88 9.59
CA LEU A 208 18.58 20.74 8.85
C LEU A 208 19.66 20.06 9.69
N GLU A 209 19.54 18.78 9.93
CA GLU A 209 20.49 17.95 10.67
C GLU A 209 21.34 17.10 9.73
N SER A 210 20.73 16.40 8.78
CA SER A 210 21.42 15.49 7.86
C SER A 210 20.58 15.20 6.61
N ALA A 211 21.11 14.33 5.75
CA ALA A 211 20.37 13.75 4.66
C ALA A 211 20.77 12.28 4.45
N PHE A 212 19.79 11.43 4.17
CA PHE A 212 19.98 10.08 3.62
C PHE A 212 19.84 10.17 2.10
N ALA A 213 20.88 9.82 1.35
CA ALA A 213 20.94 10.18 -0.06
C ALA A 213 21.64 9.14 -0.93
N ASN A 214 21.12 8.98 -2.17
CA ASN A 214 21.70 8.15 -3.22
C ASN A 214 21.79 6.66 -2.85
N GLU A 215 20.83 6.15 -2.06
CA GLU A 215 20.79 4.77 -1.58
C GLU A 215 19.69 3.96 -2.27
N GLY A 216 19.96 2.70 -2.52
CA GLY A 216 19.03 1.74 -3.10
C GLY A 216 18.64 2.05 -4.55
N PHE A 217 17.37 1.81 -4.88
CA PHE A 217 16.81 2.17 -6.18
C PHE A 217 16.61 3.68 -6.26
N LEU A 218 17.24 4.33 -7.22
CA LEU A 218 17.09 5.76 -7.42
C LEU A 218 15.84 6.08 -8.23
N GLY A 219 15.60 5.31 -9.29
CA GLY A 219 14.54 5.59 -10.24
C GLY A 219 14.67 6.98 -10.85
N TYR A 220 13.55 7.67 -11.01
CA TYR A 220 13.54 9.05 -11.45
C TYR A 220 13.55 10.05 -10.28
N GLN A 221 12.92 9.69 -9.17
CA GLN A 221 12.82 10.56 -7.99
C GLN A 221 12.47 9.77 -6.72
N TYR A 222 12.78 10.35 -5.55
CA TYR A 222 12.34 9.92 -4.24
C TYR A 222 11.09 10.69 -3.82
N GLU A 223 10.12 9.99 -3.22
CA GLU A 223 8.87 10.57 -2.71
C GLU A 223 8.46 9.90 -1.38
N CYS A 224 7.54 10.51 -0.67
CA CYS A 224 6.84 9.96 0.51
C CYS A 224 7.76 9.26 1.51
N PRO A 225 8.79 9.94 2.06
CA PRO A 225 9.67 9.32 3.03
C PRO A 225 8.93 9.02 4.33
N GLY A 226 9.24 7.86 4.93
CA GLY A 226 8.80 7.51 6.28
C GLY A 226 9.98 7.06 7.12
N LEU A 227 10.07 7.49 8.37
CA LEU A 227 11.06 7.01 9.32
C LEU A 227 10.34 6.65 10.61
N ILE A 228 10.31 5.36 10.92
CA ILE A 228 9.61 4.85 12.11
C ILE A 228 10.43 3.77 12.81
N GLU A 229 10.12 3.58 14.09
CA GLU A 229 10.61 2.47 14.88
C GLU A 229 9.66 1.28 14.75
N VAL A 230 10.20 0.12 14.33
CA VAL A 230 9.43 -1.11 14.09
C VAL A 230 9.91 -2.20 15.05
N PRO A 231 8.99 -2.82 15.83
CA PRO A 231 9.36 -3.89 16.76
C PRO A 231 9.81 -5.15 16.02
N THR A 232 10.69 -5.94 16.67
CA THR A 232 11.06 -7.26 16.11
C THR A 232 10.01 -8.31 16.46
N GLU A 233 9.80 -9.28 15.59
CA GLU A 233 8.83 -10.36 15.78
C GLU A 233 9.27 -11.30 16.91
N GLN A 234 10.56 -11.64 16.96
CA GLN A 234 11.13 -12.58 17.92
C GLN A 234 11.16 -12.01 19.35
N ASP A 235 11.28 -10.69 19.50
CA ASP A 235 11.27 -10.00 20.78
C ASP A 235 10.65 -8.60 20.62
N PRO A 236 9.34 -8.44 20.79
CA PRO A 236 8.65 -7.15 20.59
C PRO A 236 9.11 -6.01 21.53
N SER A 237 9.93 -6.31 22.54
CA SER A 237 10.57 -5.28 23.38
C SER A 237 11.79 -4.63 22.72
N LYS A 238 12.26 -5.20 21.60
CA LYS A 238 13.32 -4.67 20.74
C LYS A 238 12.74 -4.11 19.47
N SER A 239 13.40 -3.11 18.92
CA SER A 239 13.00 -2.45 17.68
C SER A 239 14.21 -1.98 16.89
N HIS A 240 13.99 -1.74 15.61
CA HIS A 240 14.94 -1.02 14.75
C HIS A 240 14.18 0.06 13.97
N TRP A 241 14.93 1.06 13.55
CA TRP A 241 14.40 2.11 12.69
C TRP A 241 14.32 1.63 11.25
N VAL A 242 13.23 1.98 10.58
CA VAL A 242 13.00 1.68 9.18
C VAL A 242 12.75 2.98 8.43
N MET A 243 13.58 3.20 7.39
CA MET A 243 13.39 4.29 6.42
C MET A 243 12.65 3.73 5.21
N PHE A 244 11.44 4.25 4.95
CA PHE A 244 10.67 3.99 3.74
C PHE A 244 10.91 5.10 2.72
N ILE A 245 11.02 4.74 1.44
CA ILE A 245 11.15 5.70 0.33
C ILE A 245 10.32 5.18 -0.84
N SER A 246 9.44 6.00 -1.36
CA SER A 246 8.67 5.74 -2.58
C SER A 246 9.44 6.20 -3.81
N ILE A 247 9.38 5.40 -4.88
CA ILE A 247 10.08 5.65 -6.15
C ILE A 247 9.07 5.72 -7.28
N ASN A 248 9.11 6.78 -8.08
CA ASN A 248 8.22 6.92 -9.24
C ASN A 248 8.80 7.85 -10.34
N PRO A 249 8.93 7.33 -11.57
CA PRO A 249 9.00 5.93 -11.97
C PRO A 249 10.35 5.28 -11.63
N GLY A 250 10.42 3.96 -11.71
CA GLY A 250 11.67 3.22 -11.52
C GLY A 250 11.54 1.91 -10.76
N ALA A 251 10.29 1.41 -10.61
CA ALA A 251 10.05 0.10 -10.01
C ALA A 251 10.69 -1.04 -10.82
N PRO A 252 11.15 -2.11 -10.17
CA PRO A 252 11.61 -3.32 -10.87
C PRO A 252 10.57 -3.93 -11.81
N ALA A 253 9.27 -3.84 -11.45
CA ALA A 253 8.16 -4.29 -12.27
C ALA A 253 7.56 -3.18 -13.17
N GLY A 254 8.18 -2.00 -13.25
CA GLY A 254 7.69 -0.80 -13.93
C GLY A 254 6.79 0.08 -13.07
N GLY A 255 6.80 1.39 -13.34
CA GLY A 255 6.02 2.41 -12.63
C GLY A 255 6.54 2.72 -11.25
N SER A 256 5.67 2.66 -10.26
CA SER A 256 5.90 3.13 -8.89
C SER A 256 5.95 1.98 -7.87
N PHE A 257 6.73 2.12 -6.80
CA PHE A 257 6.85 1.15 -5.70
C PHE A 257 7.45 1.79 -4.45
N ASN A 258 7.51 1.03 -3.36
CA ASN A 258 8.18 1.42 -2.11
C ASN A 258 9.38 0.53 -1.83
N GLN A 259 10.51 1.16 -1.50
CA GLN A 259 11.67 0.49 -0.92
C GLN A 259 11.82 0.83 0.56
N TYR A 260 12.58 0.02 1.30
CA TYR A 260 12.92 0.31 2.69
C TYR A 260 14.34 -0.10 3.04
N PHE A 261 14.84 0.53 4.10
CA PHE A 261 16.13 0.25 4.74
C PHE A 261 15.92 0.05 6.23
N VAL A 262 16.58 -0.94 6.81
CA VAL A 262 16.59 -1.17 8.26
C VAL A 262 17.88 -0.61 8.84
N GLY A 263 17.79 0.11 9.96
CA GLY A 263 18.94 0.78 10.51
C GLY A 263 18.76 1.30 11.93
N SER A 264 19.56 2.28 12.28
CA SER A 264 19.50 3.01 13.53
C SER A 264 19.27 4.50 13.28
N PHE A 265 18.65 5.18 14.24
CA PHE A 265 18.45 6.62 14.23
C PHE A 265 18.82 7.21 15.58
N ASN A 266 19.62 8.29 15.58
CA ASN A 266 20.14 8.92 16.80
C ASN A 266 19.54 10.30 17.11
N GLY A 267 18.45 10.66 16.42
CA GLY A 267 17.79 11.97 16.55
C GLY A 267 18.22 12.98 15.47
N THR A 268 19.30 12.70 14.74
CA THR A 268 19.83 13.58 13.70
C THR A 268 20.23 12.85 12.43
N HIS A 269 20.65 11.60 12.52
CA HIS A 269 21.12 10.79 11.39
C HIS A 269 20.49 9.42 11.41
N PHE A 270 20.03 8.97 10.26
CA PHE A 270 19.67 7.58 9.99
C PHE A 270 20.86 6.88 9.33
N GLU A 271 21.24 5.72 9.88
CA GLU A 271 22.31 4.86 9.37
C GLU A 271 21.73 3.48 9.10
N ALA A 272 21.71 3.08 7.83
CA ALA A 272 21.27 1.74 7.43
C ALA A 272 22.28 0.69 7.88
N PHE A 273 21.82 -0.49 8.32
CA PHE A 273 22.71 -1.58 8.77
C PHE A 273 23.48 -2.21 7.62
N ASP A 274 22.97 -2.12 6.42
CA ASP A 274 23.57 -2.59 5.20
C ASP A 274 23.19 -1.68 4.02
N ASN A 275 23.76 -1.93 2.85
CA ASN A 275 23.49 -1.18 1.62
C ASN A 275 22.41 -1.85 0.74
N GLN A 276 21.66 -2.79 1.28
CA GLN A 276 20.66 -3.54 0.52
C GLN A 276 19.33 -2.79 0.49
N SER A 277 18.83 -2.53 -0.70
CA SER A 277 17.47 -2.05 -0.90
C SER A 277 16.50 -3.22 -0.88
N ARG A 278 15.46 -3.08 -0.10
CA ARG A 278 14.38 -4.07 0.04
C ARG A 278 13.07 -3.49 -0.46
N VAL A 279 12.24 -4.33 -1.05
CA VAL A 279 10.92 -3.96 -1.57
C VAL A 279 9.87 -4.20 -0.49
N VAL A 280 9.00 -3.23 -0.25
CA VAL A 280 7.93 -3.34 0.75
C VAL A 280 6.82 -4.28 0.29
N ASP A 281 6.46 -4.18 -1.00
CA ASP A 281 5.40 -4.98 -1.63
C ASP A 281 5.81 -5.35 -3.05
N PHE A 282 5.78 -6.62 -3.38
CA PHE A 282 6.22 -7.16 -4.67
C PHE A 282 5.14 -7.11 -5.75
N GLY A 283 3.95 -6.64 -5.41
CA GLY A 283 2.89 -6.39 -6.39
C GLY A 283 3.15 -5.14 -7.22
N LYS A 284 2.30 -4.94 -8.20
CA LYS A 284 2.38 -3.78 -9.10
C LYS A 284 1.72 -2.54 -8.50
N ASP A 285 0.79 -2.71 -7.56
CA ASP A 285 -0.14 -1.66 -7.14
C ASP A 285 -0.04 -1.37 -5.63
N TYR A 286 1.13 -0.88 -5.20
CA TYR A 286 1.35 -0.46 -3.82
C TYR A 286 2.34 0.71 -3.79
N TYR A 287 1.86 1.92 -3.47
CA TYR A 287 2.67 3.12 -3.55
C TYR A 287 2.38 4.13 -2.42
N ALA A 288 3.34 5.06 -2.19
CA ALA A 288 3.22 6.17 -1.25
C ALA A 288 2.85 5.72 0.18
N LEU A 289 3.46 4.62 0.65
CA LEU A 289 3.23 4.11 2.00
C LEU A 289 3.38 5.20 3.05
N GLN A 290 2.37 5.36 3.89
CA GLN A 290 2.39 6.21 5.07
C GLN A 290 2.07 5.41 6.32
N THR A 291 2.63 5.84 7.45
CA THR A 291 2.44 5.21 8.75
C THR A 291 1.62 6.10 9.69
N PHE A 292 0.87 5.48 10.59
CA PHE A 292 0.07 6.19 11.58
C PHE A 292 0.95 6.87 12.64
N PHE A 293 0.58 8.10 12.98
CA PHE A 293 1.01 8.73 14.22
C PHE A 293 0.04 8.29 15.32
N ASN A 294 0.47 7.83 16.42
CA ASN A 294 -0.33 7.12 17.43
C ASN A 294 -1.01 5.87 16.87
N THR A 295 -1.19 4.92 17.72
CA THR A 295 -1.95 3.70 17.44
C THR A 295 -2.71 3.29 18.69
N ASP A 296 -3.81 2.57 18.51
CA ASP A 296 -4.40 1.81 19.60
C ASP A 296 -3.44 0.64 19.92
N PRO A 297 -3.02 0.47 21.20
CA PRO A 297 -2.09 -0.60 21.58
C PRO A 297 -2.56 -2.01 21.21
N THR A 298 -3.86 -2.24 21.03
CA THR A 298 -4.42 -3.53 20.61
C THR A 298 -3.98 -3.94 19.20
N TYR A 299 -3.68 -2.96 18.35
CA TYR A 299 -3.23 -3.21 16.97
C TYR A 299 -1.70 -3.18 16.80
N GLY A 300 -0.96 -2.72 17.82
CA GLY A 300 0.49 -2.56 17.77
C GLY A 300 0.94 -1.15 17.45
N SER A 301 2.26 -0.93 17.40
CA SER A 301 2.86 0.41 17.29
C SER A 301 3.24 0.85 15.87
N ALA A 302 3.40 -0.09 14.96
CA ALA A 302 3.84 0.19 13.59
C ALA A 302 2.75 -0.22 12.59
N LEU A 303 1.89 0.73 12.25
CA LEU A 303 0.79 0.55 11.29
C LEU A 303 0.98 1.45 10.08
N GLY A 304 0.59 0.98 8.90
CA GLY A 304 0.64 1.78 7.69
C GLY A 304 -0.37 1.35 6.64
N ILE A 305 -0.59 2.24 5.68
CA ILE A 305 -1.48 2.05 4.53
C ILE A 305 -0.84 2.70 3.31
N ALA A 306 -1.14 2.19 2.12
CA ALA A 306 -0.61 2.71 0.87
C ALA A 306 -1.69 2.89 -0.17
N TRP A 307 -1.40 3.63 -1.22
CA TRP A 307 -2.25 3.73 -2.40
C TRP A 307 -2.17 2.43 -3.21
N ALA A 308 -3.31 1.76 -3.38
CA ALA A 308 -3.41 0.51 -4.14
C ALA A 308 -3.61 0.80 -5.63
N SER A 309 -2.59 1.35 -6.27
CA SER A 309 -2.57 1.64 -7.70
C SER A 309 -1.13 1.88 -8.19
N ASN A 310 -0.99 2.19 -9.49
CA ASN A 310 0.30 2.48 -10.11
C ASN A 310 0.20 3.67 -11.05
N TRP A 311 1.15 4.60 -10.95
CA TRP A 311 1.19 5.82 -11.76
C TRP A 311 1.23 5.56 -13.28
N GLU A 312 1.71 4.40 -13.72
CA GLU A 312 1.77 4.09 -15.15
C GLU A 312 0.39 4.01 -15.83
N TYR A 313 -0.65 3.62 -15.07
CA TYR A 313 -1.96 3.37 -15.69
C TYR A 313 -3.17 3.79 -14.84
N SER A 314 -2.96 4.30 -13.65
CA SER A 314 -4.04 4.65 -12.73
C SER A 314 -5.11 5.58 -13.33
N ALA A 315 -4.70 6.50 -14.20
CA ALA A 315 -5.63 7.41 -14.88
C ALA A 315 -6.62 6.69 -15.84
N PHE A 316 -6.33 5.46 -16.23
CA PHE A 316 -7.05 4.72 -17.26
C PHE A 316 -7.86 3.53 -16.75
N VAL A 317 -7.72 3.16 -15.47
CA VAL A 317 -8.46 2.02 -14.91
C VAL A 317 -9.97 2.22 -15.02
N PRO A 318 -10.75 1.14 -15.25
CA PRO A 318 -12.15 1.25 -15.65
C PRO A 318 -13.12 1.39 -14.45
N THR A 319 -12.83 2.26 -13.50
CA THR A 319 -13.72 2.53 -12.36
C THR A 319 -14.44 3.86 -12.52
N ASN A 320 -15.67 3.97 -12.02
CA ASN A 320 -16.50 5.17 -12.06
C ASN A 320 -17.61 5.10 -11.00
N PRO A 321 -17.94 6.18 -10.23
CA PRO A 321 -17.40 7.55 -10.32
C PRO A 321 -16.15 7.80 -9.45
N TRP A 322 -15.50 6.76 -8.92
CA TRP A 322 -14.27 6.85 -8.13
C TRP A 322 -13.06 6.38 -8.95
N ARG A 323 -11.88 6.77 -8.51
CA ARG A 323 -10.62 6.29 -9.09
C ARG A 323 -9.61 6.00 -8.00
N SER A 324 -9.12 4.75 -8.01
CA SER A 324 -8.17 4.18 -7.08
C SER A 324 -8.75 3.84 -5.70
N SER A 325 -7.98 3.09 -4.94
CA SER A 325 -8.30 2.60 -3.60
C SER A 325 -7.07 2.69 -2.71
N MET A 326 -7.24 2.58 -1.40
CA MET A 326 -6.14 2.28 -0.48
C MET A 326 -5.97 0.76 -0.32
N SER A 327 -4.77 0.31 0.04
CA SER A 327 -4.53 -1.05 0.52
C SER A 327 -5.27 -1.30 1.83
N LEU A 328 -5.27 -2.53 2.32
CA LEU A 328 -5.55 -2.77 3.74
C LEU A 328 -4.51 -2.05 4.60
N VAL A 329 -4.92 -1.66 5.81
CA VAL A 329 -3.95 -1.27 6.85
C VAL A 329 -3.14 -2.50 7.24
N ARG A 330 -1.83 -2.33 7.33
CA ARG A 330 -0.90 -3.40 7.70
C ARG A 330 -0.20 -3.08 9.01
N LYS A 331 -0.09 -4.11 9.85
CA LYS A 331 0.79 -4.11 11.00
C LYS A 331 2.17 -4.57 10.57
N PHE A 332 3.19 -3.79 10.91
CA PHE A 332 4.58 -4.11 10.60
C PHE A 332 5.32 -4.66 11.80
N SER A 333 6.18 -5.64 11.55
CA SER A 333 7.21 -6.13 12.45
C SER A 333 8.47 -6.47 11.66
N LEU A 334 9.59 -6.67 12.34
CA LEU A 334 10.84 -7.09 11.72
C LEU A 334 11.12 -8.55 12.04
N ASN A 335 11.13 -9.40 11.03
CA ASN A 335 11.64 -10.76 11.13
C ASN A 335 13.17 -10.73 11.04
N THR A 336 13.85 -10.95 12.16
CA THR A 336 15.32 -10.89 12.25
C THR A 336 16.01 -12.20 11.85
N GLU A 337 15.23 -13.24 11.58
CA GLU A 337 15.70 -14.59 11.20
C GLU A 337 15.24 -14.98 9.79
N TYR A 338 14.91 -13.98 8.94
CA TYR A 338 14.40 -14.24 7.61
C TYR A 338 15.48 -14.79 6.68
N GLN A 339 15.25 -15.99 6.16
CA GLN A 339 16.13 -16.62 5.16
C GLN A 339 15.76 -16.09 3.76
N ALA A 340 16.55 -15.15 3.25
CA ALA A 340 16.36 -14.61 1.90
C ALA A 340 16.73 -15.63 0.80
N ASN A 341 17.69 -16.49 1.11
CA ASN A 341 18.12 -17.65 0.34
C ASN A 341 18.86 -18.63 1.28
N PRO A 342 19.25 -19.85 0.84
CA PRO A 342 19.86 -20.85 1.72
C PRO A 342 21.15 -20.41 2.47
N GLU A 343 21.81 -19.35 2.01
CA GLU A 343 23.08 -18.88 2.56
C GLU A 343 23.00 -17.49 3.21
N THR A 344 21.86 -16.80 3.07
CA THR A 344 21.72 -15.38 3.47
C THR A 344 20.52 -15.15 4.36
N GLU A 345 20.79 -14.72 5.58
CA GLU A 345 19.81 -14.22 6.53
C GLU A 345 19.78 -12.70 6.49
N LEU A 346 18.59 -12.12 6.50
CA LEU A 346 18.36 -10.66 6.47
C LEU A 346 17.32 -10.27 7.51
N ILE A 347 17.42 -9.05 7.98
CA ILE A 347 16.30 -8.44 8.70
C ILE A 347 15.25 -8.04 7.66
N ASN A 348 14.09 -8.67 7.71
CA ASN A 348 12.99 -8.48 6.76
C ASN A 348 11.79 -7.79 7.41
N LEU A 349 11.15 -6.88 6.67
CA LEU A 349 9.89 -6.29 7.09
C LEU A 349 8.75 -7.28 6.83
N LYS A 350 8.07 -7.67 7.89
CA LYS A 350 6.86 -8.47 7.84
C LYS A 350 5.64 -7.56 7.90
N ALA A 351 4.63 -7.85 7.09
CA ALA A 351 3.43 -7.04 6.98
C ALA A 351 2.18 -7.91 7.11
N GLU A 352 1.44 -7.78 8.20
CA GLU A 352 0.20 -8.51 8.47
C GLU A 352 -1.00 -7.60 8.19
N PRO A 353 -2.03 -8.07 7.43
CA PRO A 353 -3.21 -7.26 7.19
C PRO A 353 -4.06 -7.11 8.45
N ILE A 354 -4.62 -5.92 8.64
CA ILE A 354 -5.68 -5.70 9.62
C ILE A 354 -7.00 -5.77 8.87
N LEU A 355 -7.80 -6.78 9.20
CA LEU A 355 -9.06 -7.03 8.52
C LEU A 355 -10.12 -7.47 9.55
N ASN A 356 -11.11 -6.62 9.77
CA ASN A 356 -12.24 -6.89 10.64
C ASN A 356 -13.47 -7.22 9.80
N ILE A 357 -13.77 -8.49 9.63
CA ILE A 357 -14.90 -8.95 8.85
C ILE A 357 -15.96 -9.51 9.81
N SER A 358 -17.02 -8.76 10.05
CA SER A 358 -18.15 -9.21 10.88
C SER A 358 -19.11 -10.14 10.14
N ASN A 359 -19.17 -10.07 8.81
CA ASN A 359 -20.13 -10.75 7.97
C ASN A 359 -19.48 -11.70 6.95
N ALA A 360 -18.43 -12.42 7.35
CA ALA A 360 -17.87 -13.47 6.51
C ALA A 360 -18.75 -14.72 6.49
N GLY A 361 -18.86 -15.34 5.32
CA GLY A 361 -19.44 -16.67 5.18
C GLY A 361 -18.59 -17.73 5.90
N PRO A 362 -19.11 -18.96 6.01
CA PRO A 362 -18.32 -20.06 6.55
C PRO A 362 -17.14 -20.39 5.63
N TRP A 363 -16.03 -20.78 6.23
CA TRP A 363 -14.94 -21.38 5.47
C TRP A 363 -15.39 -22.66 4.80
N LEU A 364 -15.23 -22.72 3.50
CA LEU A 364 -15.44 -23.93 2.71
C LEU A 364 -14.09 -24.64 2.57
N HIS A 365 -13.98 -25.84 3.13
CA HIS A 365 -12.74 -26.63 3.12
C HIS A 365 -12.73 -27.58 1.92
N PHE A 366 -11.66 -27.54 1.11
CA PHE A 366 -11.62 -28.29 -0.14
C PHE A 366 -10.57 -29.36 -0.20
N ALA A 367 -9.43 -29.16 0.44
CA ALA A 367 -8.37 -30.13 0.48
C ALA A 367 -7.68 -30.04 1.83
N SER A 368 -7.45 -31.20 2.42
CA SER A 368 -6.55 -31.36 3.55
C SER A 368 -5.83 -32.68 3.40
N ASN A 369 -4.52 -32.67 3.66
CA ASN A 369 -3.67 -33.86 3.65
C ASN A 369 -3.79 -34.70 2.35
N SER A 370 -3.77 -34.02 1.19
CA SER A 370 -3.96 -34.70 -0.09
C SER A 370 -2.86 -34.35 -1.10
N THR A 371 -2.40 -35.41 -1.80
CA THR A 371 -1.48 -35.20 -2.93
C THR A 371 -2.26 -34.82 -4.17
N LEU A 372 -1.83 -33.77 -4.85
CA LEU A 372 -2.44 -33.29 -6.07
C LEU A 372 -1.98 -34.13 -7.27
N THR A 373 -2.92 -34.48 -8.15
CA THR A 373 -2.65 -35.18 -9.41
C THR A 373 -3.37 -34.48 -10.57
N LYS A 374 -2.96 -34.78 -11.80
CA LYS A 374 -3.59 -34.23 -13.01
C LYS A 374 -5.07 -34.49 -13.15
N VAL A 375 -5.56 -35.58 -12.52
CA VAL A 375 -6.97 -35.98 -12.59
C VAL A 375 -7.78 -35.57 -11.36
N ASN A 376 -7.12 -35.24 -10.25
CA ASN A 376 -7.75 -34.74 -9.05
C ASN A 376 -7.72 -33.22 -9.05
N SER A 377 -8.76 -32.59 -9.61
CA SER A 377 -9.01 -31.16 -9.49
C SER A 377 -10.00 -30.90 -8.36
N PHE A 378 -9.77 -29.84 -7.60
CA PHE A 378 -10.72 -29.37 -6.60
C PHE A 378 -11.48 -28.19 -7.20
N SER A 379 -12.80 -28.17 -7.05
CA SER A 379 -13.66 -27.10 -7.55
C SER A 379 -14.63 -26.66 -6.48
N VAL A 380 -14.77 -25.35 -6.34
CA VAL A 380 -15.74 -24.70 -5.45
C VAL A 380 -16.62 -23.80 -6.27
N ASP A 381 -17.91 -23.98 -6.07
CA ASP A 381 -18.93 -23.11 -6.59
C ASP A 381 -19.29 -22.06 -5.52
N LEU A 382 -19.14 -20.80 -5.91
CA LEU A 382 -19.46 -19.61 -5.13
C LEU A 382 -20.56 -18.82 -5.85
N SER A 383 -21.58 -19.52 -6.33
CA SER A 383 -22.64 -19.00 -7.22
C SER A 383 -23.45 -17.82 -6.64
N ASN A 384 -23.31 -17.54 -5.35
CA ASN A 384 -23.91 -16.37 -4.71
C ASN A 384 -22.86 -15.30 -4.32
N SER A 385 -21.63 -15.43 -4.84
CA SER A 385 -20.54 -14.52 -4.51
C SER A 385 -20.81 -13.09 -4.96
N THR A 386 -20.47 -12.15 -4.10
CA THR A 386 -20.44 -10.72 -4.43
C THR A 386 -19.15 -10.31 -5.12
N GLY A 387 -18.15 -11.21 -5.22
CA GLY A 387 -16.83 -10.95 -5.80
C GLY A 387 -15.74 -10.63 -4.77
N THR A 388 -16.09 -10.62 -3.47
CA THR A 388 -15.10 -10.45 -2.39
C THR A 388 -14.87 -11.77 -1.68
N LEU A 389 -13.65 -12.29 -1.76
CA LEU A 389 -13.27 -13.63 -1.34
C LEU A 389 -11.99 -13.62 -0.52
N GLU A 390 -11.96 -14.37 0.57
CA GLU A 390 -10.71 -14.74 1.26
C GLU A 390 -10.36 -16.20 0.95
N PHE A 391 -9.07 -16.48 0.86
CA PHE A 391 -8.60 -17.87 0.80
C PHE A 391 -7.32 -18.07 1.62
N GLU A 392 -7.12 -19.28 2.09
CA GLU A 392 -5.87 -19.76 2.65
C GLU A 392 -5.42 -21.02 1.91
N LEU A 393 -4.16 -21.04 1.54
CA LEU A 393 -3.51 -22.18 0.92
C LEU A 393 -2.21 -22.48 1.67
N VAL A 394 -2.12 -23.71 2.20
CA VAL A 394 -0.86 -24.29 2.69
C VAL A 394 -0.55 -25.48 1.82
N TYR A 395 0.58 -25.45 1.16
CA TYR A 395 1.01 -26.52 0.25
C TYR A 395 2.49 -26.84 0.45
N ALA A 396 2.88 -28.03 0.03
CA ALA A 396 4.28 -28.42 -0.01
C ALA A 396 4.67 -28.91 -1.39
N VAL A 397 5.94 -28.67 -1.73
CA VAL A 397 6.60 -29.17 -2.93
C VAL A 397 7.47 -30.35 -2.56
N ASN A 398 7.31 -31.49 -3.24
CA ASN A 398 8.14 -32.67 -3.03
C ASN A 398 9.51 -32.46 -3.68
N THR A 399 10.56 -32.33 -2.87
CA THR A 399 11.92 -32.02 -3.31
C THR A 399 12.63 -33.23 -3.94
N THR A 400 12.13 -34.45 -3.78
CA THR A 400 12.68 -35.65 -4.42
C THR A 400 12.16 -35.84 -5.84
N GLN A 401 11.09 -35.15 -6.23
CA GLN A 401 10.56 -35.23 -7.58
C GLN A 401 11.42 -34.41 -8.55
N SER A 402 11.76 -35.02 -9.65
CA SER A 402 12.50 -34.33 -10.71
C SER A 402 11.57 -33.36 -11.45
N VAL A 403 11.83 -32.07 -11.33
CA VAL A 403 11.11 -31.03 -12.06
C VAL A 403 11.71 -30.87 -13.45
N SER A 404 10.92 -31.13 -14.48
CA SER A 404 11.34 -30.95 -15.87
C SER A 404 11.41 -29.45 -16.22
N LYS A 405 12.53 -28.99 -16.72
CA LYS A 405 12.67 -27.61 -17.23
C LYS A 405 11.92 -27.36 -18.57
N SER A 406 11.40 -28.40 -19.19
CA SER A 406 10.70 -28.32 -20.48
C SER A 406 9.18 -28.47 -20.36
N VAL A 407 8.66 -28.75 -19.17
CA VAL A 407 7.24 -28.93 -18.89
C VAL A 407 6.85 -28.01 -17.75
N PHE A 408 5.73 -27.33 -17.91
CA PHE A 408 5.19 -26.47 -16.88
C PHE A 408 4.77 -27.30 -15.66
N SER A 409 5.41 -27.07 -14.52
CA SER A 409 5.27 -27.86 -13.28
C SER A 409 4.59 -27.01 -12.21
N ASP A 410 3.29 -26.75 -12.43
CA ASP A 410 2.54 -25.80 -11.64
C ASP A 410 1.50 -26.42 -10.70
N LEU A 411 1.26 -25.71 -9.61
CA LEU A 411 0.04 -25.69 -8.84
C LEU A 411 -0.72 -24.43 -9.24
N SER A 412 -1.93 -24.54 -9.77
CA SER A 412 -2.74 -23.40 -10.22
C SER A 412 -4.06 -23.28 -9.50
N LEU A 413 -4.37 -22.08 -9.04
CA LEU A 413 -5.70 -21.64 -8.62
C LEU A 413 -6.31 -20.80 -9.75
N TRP A 414 -7.54 -21.12 -10.12
CA TRP A 414 -8.31 -20.42 -11.15
C TRP A 414 -9.55 -19.81 -10.50
N PHE A 415 -9.56 -18.51 -10.33
CA PHE A 415 -10.73 -17.76 -9.86
C PHE A 415 -11.48 -17.27 -11.09
N LYS A 416 -12.66 -17.83 -11.35
CA LYS A 416 -13.42 -17.62 -12.57
C LYS A 416 -14.64 -16.75 -12.34
N GLY A 417 -14.96 -15.94 -13.33
CA GLY A 417 -16.17 -15.12 -13.35
C GLY A 417 -17.45 -15.97 -13.31
N LEU A 418 -18.46 -15.47 -12.64
CA LEU A 418 -19.75 -16.12 -12.46
C LEU A 418 -20.58 -16.13 -13.75
N GLU A 419 -20.69 -14.97 -14.40
CA GLU A 419 -21.46 -14.79 -15.64
C GLU A 419 -20.68 -15.24 -16.87
N ASP A 420 -19.36 -15.06 -16.84
CA ASP A 420 -18.45 -15.43 -17.92
C ASP A 420 -17.18 -16.09 -17.38
N PRO A 421 -17.15 -17.42 -17.27
CA PRO A 421 -16.00 -18.16 -16.73
C PRO A 421 -14.78 -18.20 -17.66
N GLU A 422 -14.85 -17.63 -18.88
CA GLU A 422 -13.68 -17.38 -19.72
C GLU A 422 -12.85 -16.20 -19.22
N GLU A 423 -13.43 -15.32 -18.40
CA GLU A 423 -12.68 -14.33 -17.62
C GLU A 423 -12.29 -14.97 -16.28
N TYR A 424 -11.02 -14.88 -15.95
CA TYR A 424 -10.49 -15.46 -14.72
C TYR A 424 -9.18 -14.80 -14.26
N LEU A 425 -8.90 -14.91 -12.97
CA LEU A 425 -7.56 -14.77 -12.42
C LEU A 425 -6.94 -16.15 -12.29
N ARG A 426 -5.71 -16.30 -12.72
CA ARG A 426 -4.92 -17.50 -12.47
C ARG A 426 -3.71 -17.14 -11.63
N MET A 427 -3.52 -17.87 -10.54
CA MET A 427 -2.34 -17.71 -9.68
C MET A 427 -1.90 -19.08 -9.16
N GLY A 428 -0.67 -19.18 -8.71
CA GLY A 428 -0.17 -20.43 -8.17
C GLY A 428 1.36 -20.48 -8.15
N PHE A 429 1.90 -21.67 -7.94
CA PHE A 429 3.34 -21.87 -7.80
C PHE A 429 3.90 -22.68 -8.98
N GLU A 430 4.96 -22.16 -9.60
CA GLU A 430 5.72 -22.87 -10.63
C GLU A 430 7.00 -23.44 -10.02
N ALA A 431 7.07 -24.75 -9.89
CA ALA A 431 8.15 -25.41 -9.15
C ALA A 431 9.52 -25.30 -9.84
N SER A 432 9.56 -25.23 -11.18
CA SER A 432 10.82 -25.08 -11.92
C SER A 432 11.46 -23.69 -11.77
N ALA A 433 10.66 -22.70 -11.45
CA ALA A 433 11.08 -21.32 -11.22
C ALA A 433 11.16 -20.95 -9.72
N SER A 434 10.66 -21.82 -8.85
CA SER A 434 10.50 -21.55 -7.41
C SER A 434 9.80 -20.21 -7.15
N SER A 435 8.73 -19.94 -7.91
CA SER A 435 8.02 -18.68 -7.88
C SER A 435 6.52 -18.86 -7.83
N PHE A 436 5.86 -18.02 -7.02
CA PHE A 436 4.42 -17.84 -7.10
C PHE A 436 4.11 -16.86 -8.22
N PHE A 437 3.23 -17.23 -9.14
CA PHE A 437 2.84 -16.40 -10.28
C PHE A 437 1.41 -15.88 -10.13
N LEU A 438 1.15 -14.73 -10.75
CA LEU A 438 -0.16 -14.15 -10.96
C LEU A 438 -0.35 -13.84 -12.46
N ASP A 439 -1.45 -14.32 -13.06
CA ASP A 439 -1.93 -13.94 -14.38
C ASP A 439 -3.31 -13.26 -14.22
N ARG A 440 -3.36 -11.96 -14.46
CA ARG A 440 -4.54 -11.09 -14.40
C ARG A 440 -4.97 -10.58 -15.78
N GLY A 441 -4.44 -11.16 -16.85
CA GLY A 441 -4.68 -10.75 -18.23
C GLY A 441 -5.88 -11.40 -18.92
N ASN A 442 -6.52 -12.37 -18.26
CA ASN A 442 -7.63 -13.14 -18.85
C ASN A 442 -8.99 -12.47 -18.60
N SER A 443 -9.12 -11.25 -19.09
CA SER A 443 -10.30 -10.40 -18.98
C SER A 443 -10.72 -9.90 -20.37
N LYS A 444 -12.01 -9.62 -20.56
CA LYS A 444 -12.56 -9.02 -21.79
C LYS A 444 -12.55 -7.49 -21.72
N VAL A 445 -12.16 -6.91 -20.60
CA VAL A 445 -12.08 -5.46 -20.38
C VAL A 445 -11.05 -4.84 -21.32
N LYS A 446 -11.45 -3.83 -22.06
CA LYS A 446 -10.61 -3.14 -23.05
C LYS A 446 -9.31 -2.61 -22.46
N PHE A 447 -9.38 -2.01 -21.27
CA PHE A 447 -8.22 -1.51 -20.54
C PHE A 447 -7.15 -2.60 -20.34
N VAL A 448 -7.55 -3.79 -19.88
CA VAL A 448 -6.63 -4.92 -19.65
C VAL A 448 -5.97 -5.40 -20.93
N LYS A 449 -6.70 -5.37 -22.04
CA LYS A 449 -6.22 -5.87 -23.35
C LYS A 449 -5.32 -4.89 -24.09
N GLU A 450 -5.58 -3.60 -23.95
CA GLU A 450 -4.99 -2.58 -24.84
C GLU A 450 -3.98 -1.67 -24.13
N ASN A 451 -4.00 -1.58 -22.79
CA ASN A 451 -3.04 -0.74 -22.08
C ASN A 451 -1.68 -1.44 -21.97
N PRO A 452 -0.61 -0.93 -22.61
CA PRO A 452 0.68 -1.60 -22.66
C PRO A 452 1.43 -1.58 -21.31
N TYR A 453 1.03 -0.72 -20.38
CA TYR A 453 1.65 -0.60 -19.06
C TYR A 453 0.98 -1.50 -18.02
N PHE A 454 -0.23 -1.99 -18.28
CA PHE A 454 -0.90 -2.92 -17.40
C PHE A 454 -0.28 -4.31 -17.52
N THR A 455 0.66 -4.61 -16.63
CA THR A 455 1.38 -5.89 -16.62
C THR A 455 0.44 -7.04 -16.31
N ASN A 456 0.21 -7.92 -17.29
CA ASN A 456 -0.72 -9.05 -17.18
C ASN A 456 -0.20 -10.17 -16.28
N ARG A 457 1.12 -10.40 -16.26
CA ARG A 457 1.75 -11.52 -15.57
C ARG A 457 2.89 -11.05 -14.71
N MET A 458 2.91 -11.55 -13.48
CA MET A 458 3.90 -11.24 -12.46
C MET A 458 4.28 -12.49 -11.71
N SER A 459 5.43 -12.47 -11.05
CA SER A 459 5.84 -13.53 -10.14
C SER A 459 6.54 -12.95 -8.92
N VAL A 460 6.41 -13.69 -7.81
CA VAL A 460 7.03 -13.36 -6.54
C VAL A 460 7.80 -14.56 -6.05
N ASN A 461 9.09 -14.39 -5.77
CA ASN A 461 9.88 -15.43 -5.13
C ASN A 461 9.53 -15.48 -3.65
N ASN A 462 9.31 -16.69 -3.17
CA ASN A 462 8.99 -16.95 -1.77
C ASN A 462 9.79 -18.17 -1.30
N GLN A 463 10.42 -18.05 -0.14
CA GLN A 463 11.13 -19.17 0.46
C GLN A 463 10.14 -20.06 1.23
N PRO A 464 10.38 -21.35 1.39
CA PRO A 464 9.56 -22.18 2.23
C PRO A 464 9.69 -21.74 3.70
N PHE A 465 8.59 -21.69 4.44
CA PHE A 465 8.64 -21.41 5.87
C PHE A 465 9.09 -22.63 6.71
N LYS A 466 9.04 -23.84 6.10
CA LYS A 466 9.41 -25.09 6.74
C LYS A 466 9.84 -26.10 5.68
N SER A 467 10.85 -26.91 5.99
CA SER A 467 11.23 -28.07 5.17
C SER A 467 11.41 -29.29 6.08
N GLU A 468 10.68 -30.38 5.78
CA GLU A 468 10.77 -31.63 6.51
C GLU A 468 10.32 -32.81 5.63
N ASN A 469 10.89 -34.00 5.82
CA ASN A 469 10.49 -35.25 5.14
C ASN A 469 10.43 -35.10 3.61
N ASP A 470 11.42 -34.43 3.01
CA ASP A 470 11.50 -34.16 1.57
C ASP A 470 10.37 -33.25 1.04
N LEU A 471 9.70 -32.51 1.89
CA LEU A 471 8.68 -31.53 1.55
C LEU A 471 9.09 -30.13 1.97
N SER A 472 8.99 -29.16 1.06
CA SER A 472 9.16 -27.74 1.34
C SER A 472 7.79 -27.06 1.37
N TYR A 473 7.42 -26.50 2.53
CA TYR A 473 6.10 -25.94 2.81
C TYR A 473 6.03 -24.45 2.58
N TYR A 474 4.93 -24.02 1.99
CA TYR A 474 4.59 -22.62 1.68
C TYR A 474 3.17 -22.32 2.15
N LYS A 475 2.97 -21.07 2.56
CA LYS A 475 1.66 -20.57 2.97
C LYS A 475 1.31 -19.32 2.18
N VAL A 476 0.07 -19.20 1.75
CA VAL A 476 -0.50 -18.02 1.10
C VAL A 476 -1.85 -17.71 1.72
N TYR A 477 -2.01 -16.51 2.22
CA TYR A 477 -3.30 -15.90 2.50
C TYR A 477 -3.60 -14.90 1.39
N GLY A 478 -4.83 -14.88 0.87
CA GLY A 478 -5.23 -13.95 -0.18
C GLY A 478 -6.61 -13.37 0.07
N LEU A 479 -6.73 -12.08 -0.22
CA LEU A 479 -7.98 -11.34 -0.26
C LEU A 479 -8.20 -10.78 -1.67
N LEU A 480 -9.30 -11.21 -2.30
CA LEU A 480 -9.80 -10.63 -3.54
C LEU A 480 -11.00 -9.75 -3.18
N ASP A 481 -10.95 -8.47 -3.51
CA ASP A 481 -12.00 -7.51 -3.18
C ASP A 481 -12.37 -6.71 -4.42
N GLN A 482 -13.30 -7.27 -5.21
CA GLN A 482 -13.83 -6.70 -6.45
C GLN A 482 -12.79 -6.50 -7.54
N ASN A 483 -11.85 -5.59 -7.34
CA ASN A 483 -10.80 -5.25 -8.30
C ASN A 483 -9.41 -5.10 -7.66
N ILE A 484 -9.26 -5.53 -6.40
CA ILE A 484 -7.98 -5.55 -5.69
C ILE A 484 -7.71 -6.97 -5.20
N LEU A 485 -6.47 -7.40 -5.34
CA LEU A 485 -5.93 -8.64 -4.80
C LEU A 485 -4.75 -8.33 -3.92
N GLU A 486 -4.83 -8.69 -2.65
CA GLU A 486 -3.68 -8.71 -1.74
C GLU A 486 -3.30 -10.15 -1.40
N LEU A 487 -2.03 -10.49 -1.55
CA LEU A 487 -1.45 -11.79 -1.22
C LEU A 487 -0.38 -11.63 -0.15
N TYR A 488 -0.46 -12.47 0.88
CA TYR A 488 0.45 -12.50 2.01
C TYR A 488 1.07 -13.90 2.10
N PHE A 489 2.38 -13.97 1.87
CA PHE A 489 3.13 -15.22 1.87
C PHE A 489 3.80 -15.41 3.22
N ASN A 490 3.72 -16.64 3.76
CA ASN A 490 4.33 -17.03 5.03
C ASN A 490 4.03 -16.02 6.16
N ASP A 491 2.74 -15.72 6.34
CA ASP A 491 2.23 -14.76 7.33
C ASP A 491 2.71 -13.31 7.14
N GLY A 492 3.08 -12.92 5.90
CA GLY A 492 3.44 -11.55 5.56
C GLY A 492 4.95 -11.28 5.44
N ASP A 493 5.80 -12.30 5.44
CA ASP A 493 7.23 -12.15 5.12
C ASP A 493 7.45 -11.59 3.71
N VAL A 494 6.53 -11.87 2.81
CA VAL A 494 6.46 -11.32 1.45
C VAL A 494 5.00 -10.97 1.15
N VAL A 495 4.78 -9.82 0.53
CA VAL A 495 3.43 -9.33 0.22
C VAL A 495 3.34 -8.89 -1.24
N SER A 496 2.16 -9.03 -1.85
CA SER A 496 1.94 -8.62 -3.24
C SER A 496 0.52 -8.06 -3.42
N THR A 497 0.44 -6.76 -3.71
CA THR A 497 -0.81 -6.04 -3.99
C THR A 497 -0.97 -5.76 -5.46
N ASN A 498 -2.12 -6.13 -6.03
CA ASN A 498 -2.39 -5.98 -7.44
C ASN A 498 -3.86 -5.62 -7.70
N THR A 499 -4.10 -4.73 -8.64
CA THR A 499 -5.44 -4.50 -9.17
C THR A 499 -5.75 -5.50 -10.28
N TYR A 500 -7.03 -5.86 -10.45
CA TYR A 500 -7.51 -6.66 -11.58
C TYR A 500 -8.89 -6.16 -12.00
N PHE A 501 -9.26 -6.40 -13.24
CA PHE A 501 -10.53 -5.89 -13.78
C PHE A 501 -11.22 -6.97 -14.61
N MET A 502 -12.44 -7.32 -14.20
CA MET A 502 -13.35 -8.18 -14.93
C MET A 502 -14.42 -7.33 -15.60
N THR A 503 -15.12 -7.88 -16.57
CA THR A 503 -16.29 -7.20 -17.12
C THR A 503 -17.29 -6.87 -16.00
N THR A 504 -17.78 -5.64 -15.99
CA THR A 504 -18.71 -5.15 -14.96
C THR A 504 -19.87 -6.11 -14.72
N GLY A 505 -20.07 -6.50 -13.47
CA GLY A 505 -21.07 -7.48 -13.06
C GLY A 505 -20.62 -8.94 -13.16
N ASN A 506 -19.43 -9.22 -13.69
CA ASN A 506 -18.87 -10.57 -13.73
C ASN A 506 -18.04 -10.86 -12.48
N ALA A 507 -18.71 -10.94 -11.31
CA ALA A 507 -18.07 -11.26 -10.04
C ALA A 507 -17.38 -12.64 -10.08
N LEU A 508 -16.33 -12.82 -9.29
CA LEU A 508 -15.66 -14.11 -9.14
C LEU A 508 -16.60 -15.11 -8.43
N GLY A 509 -16.96 -16.18 -9.10
CA GLY A 509 -18.02 -17.13 -8.66
C GLY A 509 -17.58 -18.58 -8.53
N SER A 510 -16.34 -18.92 -8.88
CA SER A 510 -15.80 -20.27 -8.64
C SER A 510 -14.28 -20.26 -8.49
N VAL A 511 -13.77 -21.26 -7.78
CA VAL A 511 -12.34 -21.51 -7.62
C VAL A 511 -12.02 -22.94 -7.99
N ASN A 512 -11.06 -23.13 -8.91
CA ASN A 512 -10.56 -24.44 -9.28
C ASN A 512 -9.07 -24.54 -8.95
N MET A 513 -8.65 -25.66 -8.36
CA MET A 513 -7.24 -26.00 -8.13
C MET A 513 -6.82 -27.14 -9.05
N THR A 514 -5.74 -26.96 -9.79
CA THR A 514 -5.22 -27.94 -10.75
C THR A 514 -3.70 -28.05 -10.68
N THR A 515 -3.14 -29.13 -11.22
CA THR A 515 -1.69 -29.26 -11.45
C THR A 515 -1.39 -29.88 -12.82
N GLY A 516 -0.27 -29.50 -13.40
CA GLY A 516 0.28 -30.12 -14.60
C GLY A 516 1.13 -31.38 -14.33
N VAL A 517 1.42 -31.70 -13.07
CA VAL A 517 2.35 -32.78 -12.69
C VAL A 517 1.81 -33.61 -11.52
N ASP A 518 1.82 -34.93 -11.65
CA ASP A 518 1.36 -35.83 -10.58
C ASP A 518 2.36 -35.89 -9.43
N ASN A 519 1.86 -35.90 -8.19
CA ASN A 519 2.60 -36.15 -6.95
C ASN A 519 3.73 -35.15 -6.62
N LEU A 520 3.76 -34.02 -7.29
CA LEU A 520 4.73 -32.96 -6.99
C LEU A 520 4.25 -32.10 -5.82
N PHE A 521 2.95 -31.82 -5.77
CA PHE A 521 2.34 -30.96 -4.76
C PHE A 521 1.51 -31.73 -3.76
N TYR A 522 1.72 -31.41 -2.50
CA TYR A 522 0.93 -31.87 -1.38
C TYR A 522 0.14 -30.67 -0.83
N ILE A 523 -1.17 -30.81 -0.70
CA ILE A 523 -2.04 -29.77 -0.16
C ILE A 523 -2.32 -30.11 1.30
N ASP A 524 -1.72 -29.33 2.19
CA ASP A 524 -1.95 -29.46 3.63
C ASP A 524 -3.28 -28.83 4.04
N LYS A 525 -3.59 -27.65 3.47
CA LYS A 525 -4.85 -26.94 3.69
C LYS A 525 -5.19 -26.09 2.47
N PHE A 526 -6.44 -26.15 2.03
CA PHE A 526 -7.03 -25.14 1.16
C PHE A 526 -8.45 -24.84 1.61
N GLN A 527 -8.74 -23.58 1.80
CA GLN A 527 -10.08 -23.10 2.15
C GLN A 527 -10.33 -21.72 1.54
N VAL A 528 -11.59 -21.47 1.25
CA VAL A 528 -12.06 -20.16 0.75
C VAL A 528 -13.36 -19.80 1.45
N ARG A 529 -13.63 -18.52 1.61
CA ARG A 529 -14.91 -17.99 2.06
C ARG A 529 -15.27 -16.71 1.34
N GLU A 530 -16.54 -16.41 1.33
CA GLU A 530 -17.09 -15.15 0.86
C GLU A 530 -17.07 -14.12 1.99
N VAL A 531 -16.73 -12.89 1.63
CA VAL A 531 -16.83 -11.69 2.48
C VAL A 531 -18.05 -10.90 2.02
N LYS A 532 -18.92 -10.49 2.99
CA LYS A 532 -20.18 -9.79 2.70
C LYS A 532 -20.25 -8.45 3.38
#